data_5f33503bfa7254caa39ccaf7ef6f33aa
#
_entry.id   5f33503bfa7254caa39ccaf7ef6f33aa
#
_cell.length_a   1.000
_cell.length_b   1.000
_cell.length_c   1.000
_cell.angle_alpha   90.00
_cell.angle_beta   90.00
_cell.angle_gamma   90.00
#
_symmetry.space_group_name_H-M   'P 1'
#
loop_
_entity.id
_entity.type
_entity.pdbx_description
1 polymer ?
#
loop_
_entity_poly.entity_id
_entity_poly.type
_entity_poly.pdbx_seq_one_letter_code
_entity_poly.pdbx_strand_id
1 'polypeptide(L)'
;MGFLGIDLGTGGVRCLLVEEDGGIRAETSHELRNRNLARDAHRSEQDPREWIVSLERSLEELFSTPANRDIHAIAVDSTSGTVLPVCGDGQPAGMALLYDDMRAAEEATKCDEVFAGRCSPTFSLPKILWMQNHLDLPEDVIFLHAADFLNSWLAGTPEIPTDFTNAMKTGVDPVLGKWPRGLKDLGLPEVVAPGRRFGFLREDLRRRWRLPREVALVSGATDSNAAFYASGAASPGDWSTTIGTTMAFKGLSEARIEDPQARIYCHRHPDGSWLPGGASNAGGEVVRRRFKDRIEEMEHRAR
;
A
#
# COMPACT_ATOMS: atom_id res chain seq x y z
N MET A 1 22.95 -8.84 6.88
CA MET A 1 22.43 -7.83 5.91
C MET A 1 21.08 -7.32 6.37
N GLY A 2 20.89 -5.96 6.42
CA GLY A 2 19.62 -5.38 6.85
C GLY A 2 18.72 -5.02 5.67
N PHE A 3 17.42 -5.27 5.83
CA PHE A 3 16.36 -4.86 4.90
C PHE A 3 15.31 -4.06 5.67
N LEU A 4 14.94 -2.92 5.13
CA LEU A 4 14.00 -2.00 5.77
C LEU A 4 12.63 -2.09 5.10
N GLY A 5 11.62 -2.52 5.86
CA GLY A 5 10.21 -2.41 5.51
C GLY A 5 9.61 -1.13 6.09
N ILE A 6 8.81 -0.43 5.30
CA ILE A 6 8.08 0.77 5.70
C ILE A 6 6.60 0.52 5.43
N ASP A 7 5.78 0.52 6.48
CA ASP A 7 4.32 0.42 6.41
C ASP A 7 3.69 1.80 6.64
N LEU A 8 3.02 2.33 5.61
CA LEU A 8 2.19 3.53 5.72
C LEU A 8 0.74 3.11 5.99
N GLY A 9 0.40 3.03 7.26
CA GLY A 9 -0.99 2.86 7.70
C GLY A 9 -1.75 4.19 7.80
N THR A 10 -3.07 4.12 7.98
CA THR A 10 -3.93 5.31 8.15
C THR A 10 -3.64 6.11 9.41
N GLY A 11 -3.00 5.52 10.40
CA GLY A 11 -2.68 6.16 11.69
C GLY A 11 -1.25 6.63 11.82
N GLY A 12 -0.33 6.18 10.97
CA GLY A 12 1.10 6.47 11.12
C GLY A 12 1.97 5.66 10.17
N VAL A 13 3.27 5.90 10.30
CA VAL A 13 4.32 5.18 9.59
C VAL A 13 5.04 4.25 10.58
N ARG A 14 5.24 3.01 10.18
CA ARG A 14 6.06 2.03 10.89
C ARG A 14 7.25 1.64 10.03
N CYS A 15 8.41 1.50 10.67
CA CYS A 15 9.63 1.04 10.04
C CYS A 15 10.12 -0.21 10.76
N LEU A 16 10.36 -1.27 10.02
CA LEU A 16 10.88 -2.53 10.55
C LEU A 16 12.17 -2.90 9.83
N LEU A 17 13.25 -3.00 10.58
CA LEU A 17 14.55 -3.42 10.09
C LEU A 17 14.76 -4.89 10.41
N VAL A 18 14.88 -5.71 9.36
CA VAL A 18 15.05 -7.16 9.47
C VAL A 18 16.40 -7.60 8.92
N GLU A 19 16.91 -8.68 9.47
CA GLU A 19 18.11 -9.38 8.98
C GLU A 19 17.74 -10.38 7.88
N GLU A 20 18.76 -10.87 7.19
CA GLU A 20 18.62 -11.88 6.13
C GLU A 20 18.03 -13.21 6.64
N ASP A 21 18.24 -13.53 7.90
CA ASP A 21 17.67 -14.72 8.57
C ASP A 21 16.24 -14.51 9.09
N GLY A 22 15.66 -13.31 8.87
CA GLY A 22 14.33 -12.92 9.34
C GLY A 22 14.30 -12.36 10.76
N GLY A 23 15.43 -12.25 11.44
CA GLY A 23 15.53 -11.62 12.76
C GLY A 23 15.22 -10.13 12.72
N ILE A 24 14.41 -9.64 13.65
CA ILE A 24 14.10 -8.22 13.78
C ILE A 24 15.27 -7.53 14.50
N ARG A 25 15.92 -6.56 13.84
CA ARG A 25 17.00 -5.76 14.41
C ARG A 25 16.50 -4.53 15.14
N ALA A 26 15.51 -3.83 14.56
CA ALA A 26 14.94 -2.61 15.13
C ALA A 26 13.55 -2.34 14.56
N GLU A 27 12.78 -1.60 15.32
CA GLU A 27 11.44 -1.12 14.93
C GLU A 27 11.26 0.32 15.40
N THR A 28 10.61 1.14 14.60
CA THR A 28 10.15 2.49 14.98
C THR A 28 8.76 2.75 14.44
N SER A 29 8.00 3.60 15.13
CA SER A 29 6.64 3.96 14.71
C SER A 29 6.31 5.38 15.13
N HIS A 30 5.83 6.18 14.17
CA HIS A 30 5.35 7.53 14.43
C HIS A 30 3.94 7.74 13.89
N GLU A 31 3.08 8.27 14.75
CA GLU A 31 1.71 8.62 14.38
C GLU A 31 1.67 9.87 13.50
N LEU A 32 0.69 9.93 12.59
CA LEU A 32 0.36 11.15 11.87
C LEU A 32 -0.22 12.19 12.85
N ARG A 33 0.21 13.43 12.76
CA ARG A 33 -0.29 14.52 13.62
C ARG A 33 -1.76 14.83 13.34
N ASN A 34 -2.14 14.87 12.06
CA ASN A 34 -3.49 15.13 11.59
C ASN A 34 -4.02 13.91 10.84
N ARG A 35 -4.61 12.97 11.57
CA ARG A 35 -5.05 11.68 11.01
C ARG A 35 -6.17 11.80 9.97
N ASN A 36 -6.98 12.85 10.03
CA ASN A 36 -8.06 13.10 9.06
C ASN A 36 -8.39 14.59 9.04
N LEU A 37 -8.17 15.26 7.92
CA LEU A 37 -8.56 16.66 7.75
C LEU A 37 -10.03 16.82 7.38
N ALA A 38 -10.61 15.85 6.69
CA ALA A 38 -12.06 15.75 6.50
C ALA A 38 -12.47 14.27 6.58
N ARG A 39 -13.30 13.94 7.53
CA ARG A 39 -13.95 12.64 7.64
C ARG A 39 -15.44 12.84 7.88
N ASP A 40 -16.20 12.72 6.81
CA ASP A 40 -17.65 12.56 6.88
C ASP A 40 -18.04 11.17 6.34
N ALA A 41 -19.33 10.92 6.14
CA ALA A 41 -19.82 9.63 5.66
C ALA A 41 -19.28 9.22 4.26
N HIS A 42 -18.73 10.16 3.49
CA HIS A 42 -18.28 9.93 2.09
C HIS A 42 -16.84 10.37 1.83
N ARG A 43 -16.27 11.18 2.69
CA ARG A 43 -14.94 11.77 2.52
C ARG A 43 -13.96 11.21 3.53
N SER A 44 -12.80 10.79 3.04
CA SER A 44 -11.68 10.34 3.86
C SER A 44 -10.39 10.76 3.16
N GLU A 45 -9.71 11.78 3.70
CA GLU A 45 -8.53 12.36 3.07
C GLU A 45 -7.45 12.72 4.09
N GLN A 46 -6.20 12.72 3.64
CA GLN A 46 -5.03 13.11 4.43
C GLN A 46 -4.11 14.02 3.63
N ASP A 47 -3.37 14.88 4.34
CA ASP A 47 -2.26 15.61 3.74
C ASP A 47 -1.05 14.67 3.60
N PRO A 48 -0.59 14.35 2.38
CA PRO A 48 0.54 13.44 2.17
C PRO A 48 1.87 14.00 2.71
N ARG A 49 1.97 15.30 2.97
CA ARG A 49 3.15 15.90 3.62
C ARG A 49 3.34 15.39 5.04
N GLU A 50 2.26 15.09 5.75
CA GLU A 50 2.31 14.50 7.09
C GLU A 50 2.91 13.07 7.06
N TRP A 51 2.73 12.33 5.97
CA TRP A 51 3.35 11.02 5.78
C TRP A 51 4.87 11.14 5.74
N ILE A 52 5.38 12.14 4.99
CA ILE A 52 6.82 12.42 4.91
C ILE A 52 7.39 12.80 6.27
N VAL A 53 6.69 13.69 7.01
CA VAL A 53 7.14 14.11 8.35
C VAL A 53 7.23 12.92 9.31
N SER A 54 6.23 12.02 9.28
CA SER A 54 6.22 10.83 10.13
C SER A 54 7.28 9.81 9.70
N LEU A 55 7.49 9.64 8.39
CA LEU A 55 8.54 8.80 7.83
C LEU A 55 9.93 9.32 8.24
N GLU A 56 10.22 10.61 8.04
CA GLU A 56 11.49 11.19 8.43
C GLU A 56 11.82 10.95 9.90
N ARG A 57 10.84 11.16 10.79
CA ARG A 57 11.02 10.90 12.23
C ARG A 57 11.33 9.44 12.51
N SER A 58 10.58 8.53 11.90
CA SER A 58 10.82 7.08 12.07
C SER A 58 12.22 6.69 11.62
N LEU A 59 12.67 7.23 10.48
CA LEU A 59 13.99 6.92 9.93
C LEU A 59 15.13 7.62 10.72
N GLU A 60 14.92 8.84 11.20
CA GLU A 60 15.90 9.52 12.07
C GLU A 60 16.09 8.76 13.38
N GLU A 61 15.01 8.31 14.02
CA GLU A 61 15.09 7.49 15.22
C GLU A 61 15.77 6.16 14.92
N LEU A 62 15.39 5.44 13.87
CA LEU A 62 15.97 4.17 13.48
C LEU A 62 17.47 4.27 13.25
N PHE A 63 17.91 5.25 12.47
CA PHE A 63 19.34 5.45 12.11
C PHE A 63 20.13 6.25 13.13
N SER A 64 19.52 6.69 14.24
CA SER A 64 20.26 7.24 15.38
C SER A 64 21.24 6.20 15.94
N THR A 65 20.87 4.92 15.89
CA THR A 65 21.72 3.78 16.27
C THR A 65 22.63 3.40 15.10
N PRO A 66 23.97 3.49 15.23
CA PRO A 66 24.89 3.20 14.13
C PRO A 66 24.78 1.78 13.55
N ALA A 67 24.48 0.78 14.38
CA ALA A 67 24.29 -0.60 13.92
C ALA A 67 23.13 -0.77 12.94
N ASN A 68 22.14 0.13 12.95
CA ASN A 68 20.99 0.09 12.07
C ASN A 68 21.27 0.66 10.66
N ARG A 69 22.45 1.25 10.43
CA ARG A 69 22.80 1.92 9.17
C ARG A 69 23.26 0.97 8.08
N ASP A 70 23.59 -0.27 8.40
CA ASP A 70 23.97 -1.28 7.41
C ASP A 70 22.72 -1.95 6.81
N ILE A 71 22.10 -1.25 5.85
CA ILE A 71 20.94 -1.70 5.10
C ILE A 71 21.25 -1.81 3.61
N HIS A 72 20.56 -2.72 2.92
CA HIS A 72 20.77 -3.02 1.51
C HIS A 72 19.60 -2.57 0.64
N ALA A 73 18.37 -2.68 1.16
CA ALA A 73 17.19 -2.30 0.43
C ALA A 73 16.10 -1.75 1.35
N ILE A 74 15.23 -0.94 0.74
CA ILE A 74 14.01 -0.40 1.34
C ILE A 74 12.83 -0.82 0.47
N ALA A 75 11.76 -1.29 1.10
CA ALA A 75 10.46 -1.53 0.48
C ALA A 75 9.37 -0.79 1.27
N VAL A 76 8.37 -0.26 0.55
CA VAL A 76 7.25 0.48 1.15
C VAL A 76 5.95 -0.23 0.84
N ASP A 77 5.13 -0.49 1.85
CA ASP A 77 3.74 -0.90 1.66
C ASP A 77 2.76 0.15 2.19
N SER A 78 1.52 0.06 1.75
CA SER A 78 0.45 0.97 2.16
C SER A 78 -0.93 0.38 1.90
N THR A 79 -1.96 1.08 2.39
CA THR A 79 -3.36 0.73 2.12
C THR A 79 -3.69 0.75 0.63
N SER A 80 -4.37 -0.30 0.16
CA SER A 80 -4.80 -0.44 -1.23
C SER A 80 -5.93 0.54 -1.60
N GLY A 81 -5.74 1.34 -2.63
CA GLY A 81 -6.76 2.27 -3.14
C GLY A 81 -6.63 3.68 -2.61
N THR A 82 -5.62 3.98 -1.81
CA THR A 82 -5.23 5.36 -1.48
C THR A 82 -4.42 5.94 -2.63
N VAL A 83 -4.80 7.12 -3.13
CA VAL A 83 -4.20 7.76 -4.30
C VAL A 83 -4.19 9.28 -4.16
N LEU A 84 -3.20 9.94 -4.75
CA LEU A 84 -3.04 11.39 -4.73
C LEU A 84 -2.47 11.93 -6.04
N PRO A 85 -2.79 13.20 -6.39
CA PRO A 85 -2.15 13.90 -7.50
C PRO A 85 -0.80 14.48 -7.07
N VAL A 86 0.22 14.36 -7.93
CA VAL A 86 1.59 14.81 -7.68
C VAL A 86 2.07 15.60 -8.88
N CYS A 87 2.72 16.75 -8.64
CA CYS A 87 3.35 17.57 -9.68
C CYS A 87 4.63 16.92 -10.22
N GLY A 88 5.09 17.37 -11.38
CA GLY A 88 6.35 16.91 -11.98
C GLY A 88 7.60 17.13 -11.12
N ASP A 89 7.54 18.02 -10.13
CA ASP A 89 8.61 18.22 -9.14
C ASP A 89 8.53 17.30 -7.93
N GLY A 90 7.54 16.39 -7.90
CA GLY A 90 7.31 15.44 -6.81
C GLY A 90 6.51 15.99 -5.62
N GLN A 91 6.05 17.25 -5.69
CA GLN A 91 5.21 17.80 -4.62
C GLN A 91 3.75 17.39 -4.79
N PRO A 92 3.00 17.16 -3.69
CA PRO A 92 1.58 16.89 -3.78
C PRO A 92 0.82 18.06 -4.40
N ALA A 93 0.02 17.80 -5.45
CA ALA A 93 -0.88 18.77 -6.06
C ALA A 93 -2.24 18.84 -5.35
N GLY A 94 -2.47 17.99 -4.33
CA GLY A 94 -3.71 17.96 -3.57
C GLY A 94 -3.66 16.97 -2.41
N MET A 95 -4.81 16.79 -1.77
CA MET A 95 -4.97 15.82 -0.70
C MET A 95 -4.98 14.39 -1.25
N ALA A 96 -4.49 13.44 -0.46
CA ALA A 96 -4.64 12.03 -0.76
C ALA A 96 -6.06 11.56 -0.41
N LEU A 97 -6.75 10.91 -1.35
CA LEU A 97 -8.02 10.25 -1.12
C LEU A 97 -7.76 8.83 -0.61
N LEU A 98 -8.20 8.55 0.63
CA LEU A 98 -7.89 7.30 1.30
C LEU A 98 -8.70 6.11 0.76
N TYR A 99 -8.34 4.92 1.16
CA TYR A 99 -8.90 3.65 0.70
C TYR A 99 -10.42 3.53 0.90
N ASP A 100 -10.98 4.21 1.91
CA ASP A 100 -12.40 4.23 2.26
C ASP A 100 -13.16 5.48 1.78
N ASP A 101 -12.50 6.39 1.04
CA ASP A 101 -13.14 7.55 0.44
C ASP A 101 -14.13 7.11 -0.66
N MET A 102 -15.36 7.60 -0.58
CA MET A 102 -16.48 7.19 -1.44
C MET A 102 -17.02 8.32 -2.31
N ARG A 103 -16.35 9.48 -2.38
CA ARG A 103 -16.85 10.67 -3.12
C ARG A 103 -16.97 10.44 -4.64
N ALA A 104 -16.20 9.51 -5.20
CA ALA A 104 -16.14 9.22 -6.64
C ALA A 104 -17.24 8.23 -7.12
N ALA A 105 -18.46 8.33 -6.58
CA ALA A 105 -19.54 7.39 -6.90
C ALA A 105 -20.01 7.49 -8.35
N GLU A 106 -20.05 8.70 -8.92
CA GLU A 106 -20.41 8.91 -10.32
C GLU A 106 -19.35 8.38 -11.28
N GLU A 107 -18.08 8.62 -10.96
CA GLU A 107 -16.94 8.12 -11.74
C GLU A 107 -16.85 6.60 -11.69
N ALA A 108 -17.22 5.98 -10.57
CA ALA A 108 -17.23 4.53 -10.46
C ALA A 108 -18.15 3.87 -11.50
N THR A 109 -19.31 4.47 -11.81
CA THR A 109 -20.21 3.96 -12.85
C THR A 109 -19.61 4.04 -14.25
N LYS A 110 -18.73 5.02 -14.50
CA LYS A 110 -18.02 5.18 -15.78
C LYS A 110 -16.86 4.19 -15.94
N CYS A 111 -16.39 3.62 -14.83
CA CYS A 111 -15.28 2.66 -14.81
C CYS A 111 -15.73 1.20 -14.85
N ASP A 112 -17.02 0.92 -14.88
CA ASP A 112 -17.55 -0.44 -14.78
C ASP A 112 -17.01 -1.40 -15.84
N GLU A 113 -16.79 -0.93 -17.07
CA GLU A 113 -16.21 -1.75 -18.14
C GLU A 113 -14.78 -2.21 -17.80
N VAL A 114 -13.96 -1.34 -17.20
CA VAL A 114 -12.58 -1.66 -16.79
C VAL A 114 -12.56 -2.76 -15.74
N PHE A 115 -13.57 -2.79 -14.87
CA PHE A 115 -13.65 -3.74 -13.74
C PHE A 115 -14.72 -4.82 -13.94
N ALA A 116 -15.21 -5.01 -15.16
CA ALA A 116 -16.25 -5.98 -15.50
C ALA A 116 -17.52 -5.85 -14.60
N GLY A 117 -18.02 -4.64 -14.43
CA GLY A 117 -19.20 -4.33 -13.62
C GLY A 117 -18.97 -4.38 -12.09
N ARG A 118 -17.73 -4.28 -11.64
CA ARG A 118 -17.34 -4.41 -10.21
C ARG A 118 -16.62 -3.20 -9.65
N CYS A 119 -16.74 -2.05 -10.31
CA CYS A 119 -16.08 -0.84 -9.85
C CYS A 119 -16.72 -0.33 -8.55
N SER A 120 -15.89 0.07 -7.61
CA SER A 120 -16.32 0.69 -6.36
C SER A 120 -15.82 2.13 -6.29
N PRO A 121 -16.59 3.07 -5.71
CA PRO A 121 -16.10 4.42 -5.43
C PRO A 121 -14.79 4.45 -4.65
N THR A 122 -14.52 3.41 -3.88
CA THR A 122 -13.29 3.26 -3.09
C THR A 122 -12.06 2.86 -3.90
N PHE A 123 -12.22 2.52 -5.19
CA PHE A 123 -11.10 2.18 -6.07
C PHE A 123 -10.31 3.43 -6.47
N SER A 124 -9.04 3.24 -6.85
CA SER A 124 -8.17 4.35 -7.22
C SER A 124 -8.60 5.01 -8.52
N LEU A 125 -9.01 4.25 -9.55
CA LEU A 125 -9.38 4.81 -10.85
C LEU A 125 -10.54 5.81 -10.76
N PRO A 126 -11.69 5.52 -10.14
CA PRO A 126 -12.75 6.52 -9.95
C PRO A 126 -12.26 7.77 -9.24
N LYS A 127 -11.41 7.63 -8.21
CA LYS A 127 -10.86 8.77 -7.49
C LYS A 127 -9.94 9.63 -8.35
N ILE A 128 -9.14 9.02 -9.21
CA ILE A 128 -8.31 9.73 -10.19
C ILE A 128 -9.20 10.55 -11.13
N LEU A 129 -10.25 9.95 -11.70
CA LEU A 129 -11.19 10.65 -12.58
C LEU A 129 -11.93 11.77 -11.83
N TRP A 130 -12.30 11.52 -10.57
CA TRP A 130 -12.91 12.55 -9.74
C TRP A 130 -11.96 13.74 -9.54
N MET A 131 -10.69 13.48 -9.21
CA MET A 131 -9.69 14.53 -9.03
C MET A 131 -9.49 15.34 -10.33
N GLN A 132 -9.41 14.68 -11.48
CA GLN A 132 -9.31 15.36 -12.78
C GLN A 132 -10.51 16.25 -13.09
N ASN A 133 -11.71 15.84 -12.69
CA ASN A 133 -12.94 16.57 -12.98
C ASN A 133 -13.22 17.73 -11.99
N HIS A 134 -12.67 17.68 -10.77
CA HIS A 134 -13.08 18.57 -9.68
C HIS A 134 -11.95 19.41 -9.09
N LEU A 135 -10.69 19.09 -9.42
CA LEU A 135 -9.55 19.86 -8.94
C LEU A 135 -8.88 20.61 -10.08
N ASP A 136 -8.35 21.79 -9.77
CA ASP A 136 -7.49 22.55 -10.69
C ASP A 136 -6.08 21.96 -10.61
N LEU A 137 -5.80 20.99 -11.47
CA LEU A 137 -4.55 20.24 -11.47
C LEU A 137 -3.59 20.78 -12.55
N PRO A 138 -2.27 20.79 -12.31
CA PRO A 138 -1.29 21.18 -13.31
C PRO A 138 -1.28 20.19 -14.49
N GLU A 139 -0.81 20.65 -15.67
CA GLU A 139 -0.76 19.83 -16.89
C GLU A 139 0.17 18.62 -16.77
N ASP A 140 1.22 18.73 -15.95
CA ASP A 140 2.22 17.68 -15.70
C ASP A 140 1.87 16.76 -14.51
N VAL A 141 0.61 16.80 -14.05
CA VAL A 141 0.17 15.97 -12.91
C VAL A 141 0.27 14.49 -13.24
N ILE A 142 0.79 13.74 -12.28
CA ILE A 142 0.76 12.28 -12.25
C ILE A 142 -0.02 11.80 -11.02
N PHE A 143 -0.55 10.58 -11.10
CA PHE A 143 -1.28 9.99 -9.97
C PHE A 143 -0.47 8.85 -9.36
N LEU A 144 -0.13 9.00 -8.09
CA LEU A 144 0.64 8.02 -7.33
C LEU A 144 -0.24 7.36 -6.25
N HIS A 145 -0.03 6.07 -6.02
CA HIS A 145 -0.54 5.43 -4.82
C HIS A 145 0.29 5.88 -3.60
N ALA A 146 -0.20 5.65 -2.40
CA ALA A 146 0.45 6.12 -1.19
C ALA A 146 1.88 5.57 -1.03
N ALA A 147 2.10 4.28 -1.29
CA ALA A 147 3.44 3.68 -1.28
C ALA A 147 4.34 4.29 -2.36
N ASP A 148 3.80 4.55 -3.55
CA ASP A 148 4.55 5.14 -4.66
C ASP A 148 5.00 6.57 -4.30
N PHE A 149 4.14 7.36 -3.65
CA PHE A 149 4.49 8.69 -3.19
C PHE A 149 5.67 8.69 -2.20
N LEU A 150 5.67 7.78 -1.23
CA LEU A 150 6.83 7.63 -0.33
C LEU A 150 8.08 7.16 -1.09
N ASN A 151 7.92 6.24 -2.03
CA ASN A 151 9.01 5.80 -2.90
C ASN A 151 9.58 6.95 -3.76
N SER A 152 8.72 7.82 -4.29
CA SER A 152 9.14 9.00 -5.06
C SER A 152 9.97 9.96 -4.21
N TRP A 153 9.54 10.20 -2.98
CA TRP A 153 10.29 11.01 -2.03
C TRP A 153 11.64 10.40 -1.66
N LEU A 154 11.70 9.08 -1.43
CA LEU A 154 12.94 8.35 -1.15
C LEU A 154 13.90 8.36 -2.35
N ALA A 155 13.37 8.27 -3.56
CA ALA A 155 14.16 8.29 -4.80
C ALA A 155 14.58 9.72 -5.20
N GLY A 156 13.81 10.74 -4.81
CA GLY A 156 14.00 12.13 -5.22
C GLY A 156 13.50 12.43 -6.63
N THR A 157 12.58 11.61 -7.15
CA THR A 157 11.92 11.79 -8.45
C THR A 157 10.52 11.21 -8.42
N PRO A 158 9.52 11.86 -9.05
CA PRO A 158 8.18 11.30 -9.21
C PRO A 158 8.11 10.20 -10.29
N GLU A 159 9.12 10.10 -11.15
CA GLU A 159 9.21 9.11 -12.22
C GLU A 159 9.63 7.74 -11.67
N ILE A 160 8.73 7.09 -10.93
CA ILE A 160 8.94 5.77 -10.33
C ILE A 160 7.83 4.80 -10.77
N PRO A 161 8.06 3.48 -10.77
CA PRO A 161 7.00 2.54 -11.08
C PRO A 161 6.04 2.34 -9.90
N THR A 162 4.85 1.84 -10.21
CA THR A 162 3.91 1.27 -9.23
C THR A 162 3.95 -0.25 -9.29
N ASP A 163 3.66 -0.92 -8.18
CA ASP A 163 3.51 -2.37 -8.19
C ASP A 163 2.10 -2.79 -8.63
N PHE A 164 1.98 -4.00 -9.18
CA PHE A 164 0.71 -4.46 -9.71
C PHE A 164 -0.36 -4.72 -8.63
N THR A 165 -0.02 -4.79 -7.34
CA THR A 165 -1.01 -4.97 -6.26
C THR A 165 -1.69 -3.64 -5.92
N ASN A 166 -0.95 -2.53 -5.93
CA ASN A 166 -1.49 -1.18 -5.86
C ASN A 166 -2.25 -0.81 -7.13
N ALA A 167 -1.71 -1.14 -8.30
CA ALA A 167 -2.31 -0.88 -9.61
C ALA A 167 -3.67 -1.57 -9.84
N MET A 168 -3.99 -2.62 -9.06
CA MET A 168 -5.21 -3.41 -9.21
C MET A 168 -6.48 -2.56 -9.17
N LYS A 169 -6.61 -1.66 -8.21
CA LYS A 169 -7.76 -0.75 -8.07
C LYS A 169 -7.72 0.45 -9.02
N THR A 170 -6.65 0.58 -9.79
CA THR A 170 -6.56 1.53 -10.91
C THR A 170 -6.88 0.87 -12.26
N GLY A 171 -7.11 -0.44 -12.27
CA GLY A 171 -7.57 -1.17 -13.45
C GLY A 171 -6.46 -1.76 -14.30
N VAL A 172 -5.31 -2.09 -13.71
CA VAL A 172 -4.28 -2.86 -14.42
C VAL A 172 -4.84 -4.21 -14.89
N ASP A 173 -4.48 -4.62 -16.10
CA ASP A 173 -4.75 -5.99 -16.54
C ASP A 173 -3.92 -6.96 -15.68
N PRO A 174 -4.54 -7.82 -14.88
CA PRO A 174 -3.82 -8.66 -13.94
C PRO A 174 -2.99 -9.77 -14.60
N VAL A 175 -3.30 -10.11 -15.86
CA VAL A 175 -2.57 -11.11 -16.65
C VAL A 175 -1.37 -10.48 -17.34
N LEU A 176 -1.59 -9.36 -18.01
CA LEU A 176 -0.55 -8.67 -18.78
C LEU A 176 0.36 -7.79 -17.90
N GLY A 177 -0.10 -7.37 -16.70
CA GLY A 177 0.61 -6.41 -15.86
C GLY A 177 0.77 -5.04 -16.53
N LYS A 178 -0.22 -4.61 -17.32
CA LYS A 178 -0.18 -3.36 -18.11
C LYS A 178 -1.50 -2.61 -17.99
N TRP A 179 -1.40 -1.30 -18.16
CA TRP A 179 -2.59 -0.47 -18.25
C TRP A 179 -3.38 -0.76 -19.53
N PRO A 180 -4.71 -0.85 -19.46
CA PRO A 180 -5.55 -0.84 -20.63
C PRO A 180 -5.34 0.41 -21.49
N ARG A 181 -5.59 0.31 -22.81
CA ARG A 181 -5.31 1.42 -23.74
C ARG A 181 -6.02 2.72 -23.37
N GLY A 182 -7.23 2.64 -22.82
CA GLY A 182 -8.02 3.80 -22.41
C GLY A 182 -7.50 4.56 -21.18
N LEU A 183 -6.48 4.01 -20.45
CA LEU A 183 -5.91 4.64 -19.26
C LEU A 183 -4.54 5.27 -19.50
N LYS A 184 -4.02 5.23 -20.73
CA LYS A 184 -2.64 5.67 -21.03
C LYS A 184 -2.40 7.16 -20.81
N ASP A 185 -3.45 7.97 -20.97
CA ASP A 185 -3.36 9.43 -20.90
C ASP A 185 -3.64 9.97 -19.49
N LEU A 186 -3.75 9.10 -18.50
CA LEU A 186 -4.05 9.46 -17.11
C LEU A 186 -2.81 9.80 -16.26
N GLY A 187 -1.60 9.88 -16.83
CA GLY A 187 -0.39 10.13 -16.03
C GLY A 187 -0.09 9.03 -15.01
N LEU A 188 -0.30 7.76 -15.39
CA LEU A 188 -0.07 6.60 -14.52
C LEU A 188 1.36 6.07 -14.65
N PRO A 189 2.01 5.64 -13.54
CA PRO A 189 3.35 5.06 -13.55
C PRO A 189 3.44 3.75 -14.34
N GLU A 190 4.67 3.33 -14.71
CA GLU A 190 4.91 1.97 -15.20
C GLU A 190 4.53 0.93 -14.13
N VAL A 191 3.93 -0.20 -14.55
CA VAL A 191 3.56 -1.29 -13.63
C VAL A 191 4.65 -2.33 -13.57
N VAL A 192 5.08 -2.69 -12.37
CA VAL A 192 6.13 -3.69 -12.11
C VAL A 192 5.66 -4.73 -11.09
N ALA A 193 6.40 -5.82 -10.95
CA ALA A 193 6.16 -6.80 -9.89
C ALA A 193 6.68 -6.29 -8.55
N PRO A 194 6.02 -6.60 -7.41
CA PRO A 194 6.60 -6.42 -6.09
C PRO A 194 8.00 -7.04 -5.97
N GLY A 195 8.91 -6.39 -5.23
CA GLY A 195 10.28 -6.82 -5.05
C GLY A 195 11.23 -6.42 -6.19
N ARG A 196 10.75 -5.78 -7.27
CA ARG A 196 11.61 -5.30 -8.34
C ARG A 196 12.35 -4.03 -7.91
N ARG A 197 13.67 -4.04 -8.05
CA ARG A 197 14.48 -2.82 -7.85
C ARG A 197 14.17 -1.82 -8.96
N PHE A 198 13.86 -0.59 -8.58
CA PHE A 198 13.58 0.52 -9.51
C PHE A 198 14.55 1.69 -9.37
N GLY A 199 15.36 1.74 -8.32
CA GLY A 199 16.28 2.85 -8.09
C GLY A 199 17.11 2.67 -6.83
N PHE A 200 17.63 3.80 -6.36
CA PHE A 200 18.40 3.90 -5.13
C PHE A 200 17.89 5.07 -4.28
N LEU A 201 18.10 4.98 -2.98
CA LEU A 201 17.86 6.07 -2.06
C LEU A 201 18.66 7.31 -2.49
N ARG A 202 18.00 8.47 -2.58
CA ARG A 202 18.65 9.72 -2.97
C ARG A 202 19.81 10.06 -2.06
N GLU A 203 20.85 10.64 -2.64
CA GLU A 203 22.17 10.81 -2.02
C GLU A 203 22.15 11.71 -0.79
N ASP A 204 21.31 12.77 -0.78
CA ASP A 204 21.19 13.67 0.37
C ASP A 204 20.66 12.95 1.63
N LEU A 205 19.66 12.07 1.48
CA LEU A 205 19.15 11.24 2.58
C LEU A 205 20.19 10.19 3.02
N ARG A 206 20.86 9.56 2.06
CA ARG A 206 21.94 8.62 2.36
C ARG A 206 23.02 9.29 3.23
N ARG A 207 23.45 10.51 2.88
CA ARG A 207 24.43 11.27 3.66
C ARG A 207 23.88 11.73 5.00
N ARG A 208 22.63 12.24 5.04
CA ARG A 208 21.97 12.70 6.27
C ARG A 208 21.95 11.61 7.34
N TRP A 209 21.59 10.38 6.94
CA TRP A 209 21.52 9.23 7.84
C TRP A 209 22.85 8.46 7.96
N ARG A 210 23.90 8.93 7.28
CA ARG A 210 25.25 8.33 7.32
C ARG A 210 25.25 6.85 6.94
N LEU A 211 24.46 6.48 5.92
CA LEU A 211 24.42 5.11 5.45
C LEU A 211 25.70 4.81 4.65
N PRO A 212 26.37 3.66 4.92
CA PRO A 212 27.72 3.41 4.41
C PRO A 212 27.78 3.07 2.93
N ARG A 213 26.64 2.68 2.33
CA ARG A 213 26.55 2.24 0.95
C ARG A 213 25.29 2.79 0.26
N GLU A 214 25.20 2.62 -1.05
CA GLU A 214 23.95 2.81 -1.77
C GLU A 214 22.90 1.81 -1.27
N VAL A 215 21.66 2.28 -1.13
CA VAL A 215 20.53 1.50 -0.65
C VAL A 215 19.53 1.36 -1.79
N ALA A 216 19.25 0.13 -2.20
CA ALA A 216 18.30 -0.13 -3.27
C ALA A 216 16.87 0.21 -2.83
N LEU A 217 16.10 0.83 -3.72
CA LEU A 217 14.65 0.98 -3.57
C LEU A 217 13.99 -0.14 -4.39
N VAL A 218 13.14 -0.90 -3.73
CA VAL A 218 12.37 -1.98 -4.36
C VAL A 218 10.89 -1.69 -4.25
N SER A 219 10.13 -2.02 -5.30
CA SER A 219 8.68 -1.90 -5.28
C SER A 219 8.12 -2.80 -4.18
N GLY A 220 7.25 -2.23 -3.36
CA GLY A 220 6.58 -2.95 -2.29
C GLY A 220 5.30 -3.64 -2.78
N ALA A 221 4.28 -3.60 -1.92
CA ALA A 221 2.97 -4.17 -2.20
C ALA A 221 1.89 -3.40 -1.42
N THR A 222 0.63 -3.78 -1.57
CA THR A 222 -0.38 -3.34 -0.60
C THR A 222 -0.21 -4.09 0.72
N ASP A 223 -0.59 -3.47 1.83
CA ASP A 223 -0.50 -3.98 3.21
C ASP A 223 -0.96 -5.45 3.35
N SER A 224 -2.11 -5.79 2.79
CA SER A 224 -2.65 -7.16 2.85
C SER A 224 -1.85 -8.18 2.03
N ASN A 225 -1.16 -7.75 0.96
CA ASN A 225 -0.26 -8.60 0.21
C ASN A 225 1.09 -8.73 0.91
N ALA A 226 1.63 -7.64 1.46
CA ALA A 226 2.82 -7.66 2.29
C ALA A 226 2.65 -8.61 3.50
N ALA A 227 1.50 -8.52 4.19
CA ALA A 227 1.16 -9.44 5.28
C ALA A 227 1.10 -10.91 4.83
N PHE A 228 0.59 -11.19 3.62
CA PHE A 228 0.62 -12.54 3.07
C PHE A 228 2.05 -13.02 2.81
N TYR A 229 2.89 -12.21 2.20
CA TYR A 229 4.30 -12.58 1.96
C TYR A 229 5.05 -12.84 3.27
N ALA A 230 4.76 -12.07 4.32
CA ALA A 230 5.33 -12.24 5.65
C ALA A 230 4.80 -13.48 6.41
N SER A 231 3.70 -14.10 5.97
CA SER A 231 3.11 -15.25 6.65
C SER A 231 3.90 -16.55 6.49
N GLY A 232 4.87 -16.57 5.57
CA GLY A 232 5.63 -17.78 5.24
C GLY A 232 4.92 -18.73 4.29
N ALA A 233 3.70 -18.40 3.81
CA ALA A 233 3.02 -19.13 2.75
C ALA A 233 3.81 -19.00 1.45
N ALA A 234 4.33 -20.10 0.92
CA ALA A 234 5.28 -20.11 -0.20
C ALA A 234 4.94 -21.16 -1.28
N SER A 235 3.98 -22.03 -1.04
CA SER A 235 3.62 -23.10 -1.96
C SER A 235 2.15 -23.04 -2.37
N PRO A 236 1.81 -23.41 -3.61
CA PRO A 236 0.41 -23.56 -4.01
C PRO A 236 -0.36 -24.45 -3.04
N GLY A 237 -1.50 -23.95 -2.56
CA GLY A 237 -2.29 -24.59 -1.52
C GLY A 237 -2.06 -24.06 -0.10
N ASP A 238 -1.03 -23.25 0.13
CA ASP A 238 -0.86 -22.52 1.40
C ASP A 238 -1.88 -21.41 1.53
N TRP A 239 -2.43 -21.24 2.73
CA TRP A 239 -3.39 -20.20 3.06
C TRP A 239 -3.01 -19.46 4.32
N SER A 240 -3.22 -18.16 4.32
CA SER A 240 -3.11 -17.29 5.49
C SER A 240 -4.48 -16.71 5.83
N THR A 241 -4.84 -16.70 7.11
CA THR A 241 -6.05 -16.05 7.61
C THR A 241 -5.68 -15.00 8.64
N THR A 242 -6.01 -13.77 8.36
CA THR A 242 -5.82 -12.65 9.29
C THR A 242 -7.15 -12.32 9.95
N ILE A 243 -7.19 -12.34 11.28
CA ILE A 243 -8.37 -12.03 12.09
C ILE A 243 -8.10 -10.74 12.85
N GLY A 244 -8.65 -9.64 12.34
CA GLY A 244 -8.72 -8.35 13.01
C GLY A 244 -10.18 -8.03 13.37
N THR A 245 -10.60 -6.78 13.28
CA THR A 245 -12.01 -6.36 13.34
C THR A 245 -12.84 -7.13 12.31
N THR A 246 -12.31 -7.24 11.10
CA THR A 246 -12.78 -8.11 10.02
C THR A 246 -11.88 -9.35 9.90
N MET A 247 -12.29 -10.30 9.11
CA MET A 247 -11.46 -11.47 8.75
C MET A 247 -11.11 -11.39 7.28
N ALA A 248 -9.84 -11.60 6.94
CA ALA A 248 -9.37 -11.74 5.57
C ALA A 248 -8.63 -13.07 5.42
N PHE A 249 -8.84 -13.74 4.29
CA PHE A 249 -8.09 -14.94 3.93
C PHE A 249 -7.50 -14.77 2.54
N LYS A 250 -6.32 -15.32 2.35
CA LYS A 250 -5.58 -15.27 1.10
C LYS A 250 -4.76 -16.55 0.95
N GLY A 251 -4.71 -17.08 -0.25
CA GLY A 251 -3.95 -18.30 -0.53
C GLY A 251 -3.08 -18.16 -1.76
N LEU A 252 -2.18 -19.13 -1.98
CA LEU A 252 -1.37 -19.26 -3.16
C LEU A 252 -1.96 -20.33 -4.10
N SER A 253 -2.08 -20.00 -5.40
CA SER A 253 -2.65 -20.88 -6.43
C SER A 253 -1.86 -20.80 -7.73
N GLU A 254 -1.67 -21.93 -8.40
CA GLU A 254 -1.07 -21.97 -9.74
C GLU A 254 -1.98 -21.35 -10.81
N ALA A 255 -3.30 -21.44 -10.60
CA ALA A 255 -4.30 -20.92 -11.54
C ALA A 255 -5.01 -19.70 -10.97
N ARG A 256 -5.36 -18.75 -11.86
CA ARG A 256 -6.24 -17.64 -11.52
C ARG A 256 -7.61 -18.17 -11.17
N ILE A 257 -8.08 -17.82 -9.98
CA ILE A 257 -9.44 -18.15 -9.54
C ILE A 257 -10.35 -16.98 -9.84
N GLU A 258 -11.40 -17.22 -10.60
CA GLU A 258 -12.44 -16.25 -10.91
C GLU A 258 -13.74 -16.64 -10.21
N ASP A 259 -14.34 -15.69 -9.49
CA ASP A 259 -15.66 -15.87 -8.89
C ASP A 259 -16.68 -14.96 -9.63
N PRO A 260 -17.63 -15.55 -10.37
CA PRO A 260 -18.67 -14.75 -11.06
C PRO A 260 -19.50 -13.88 -10.11
N GLN A 261 -19.57 -14.23 -8.83
CA GLN A 261 -20.29 -13.46 -7.82
C GLN A 261 -19.41 -12.38 -7.12
N ALA A 262 -18.16 -12.24 -7.56
CA ALA A 262 -17.22 -11.24 -7.04
C ALA A 262 -16.97 -11.29 -5.53
N ARG A 263 -17.13 -12.44 -4.89
CA ARG A 263 -16.84 -12.64 -3.47
C ARG A 263 -15.35 -12.83 -3.21
N ILE A 264 -14.60 -13.23 -4.26
CA ILE A 264 -13.17 -13.48 -4.23
C ILE A 264 -12.49 -12.50 -5.19
N TYR A 265 -11.41 -11.90 -4.74
CA TYR A 265 -10.44 -11.20 -5.59
C TYR A 265 -9.23 -12.09 -5.81
N CYS A 266 -8.50 -11.88 -6.90
CA CYS A 266 -7.33 -12.67 -7.22
C CYS A 266 -6.20 -11.76 -7.68
N HIS A 267 -5.21 -11.53 -6.80
CA HIS A 267 -4.00 -10.79 -7.14
C HIS A 267 -2.98 -11.69 -7.84
N ARG A 268 -2.01 -11.09 -8.51
CA ARG A 268 -0.87 -11.81 -9.02
C ARG A 268 0.22 -11.88 -7.95
N HIS A 269 0.87 -13.02 -7.81
CA HIS A 269 2.07 -13.17 -6.97
C HIS A 269 3.32 -12.80 -7.79
N PRO A 270 4.41 -12.27 -7.17
CA PRO A 270 5.63 -11.89 -7.89
C PRO A 270 6.29 -13.00 -8.70
N ASP A 271 6.13 -14.27 -8.31
CA ASP A 271 6.65 -15.44 -9.04
C ASP A 271 5.78 -15.87 -10.25
N GLY A 272 4.66 -15.18 -10.49
CA GLY A 272 3.73 -15.48 -11.57
C GLY A 272 2.53 -16.33 -11.19
N SER A 273 2.49 -16.89 -9.98
CA SER A 273 1.30 -17.55 -9.42
C SER A 273 0.22 -16.53 -9.01
N TRP A 274 -0.85 -16.99 -8.38
CA TRP A 274 -2.03 -16.19 -8.08
C TRP A 274 -2.37 -16.21 -6.60
N LEU A 275 -2.89 -15.10 -6.12
CA LEU A 275 -3.31 -14.90 -4.74
C LEU A 275 -4.84 -14.70 -4.67
N PRO A 276 -5.63 -15.80 -4.75
CA PRO A 276 -7.05 -15.71 -4.47
C PRO A 276 -7.26 -15.36 -3.00
N GLY A 277 -8.25 -14.50 -2.74
CA GLY A 277 -8.57 -14.09 -1.39
C GLY A 277 -9.95 -13.51 -1.26
N GLY A 278 -10.40 -13.37 -0.04
CA GLY A 278 -11.67 -12.76 0.31
C GLY A 278 -11.62 -12.12 1.68
N ALA A 279 -12.60 -11.31 1.97
CA ALA A 279 -12.76 -10.68 3.26
C ALA A 279 -14.20 -10.86 3.76
N SER A 280 -14.35 -10.92 5.07
CA SER A 280 -15.62 -11.00 5.77
C SER A 280 -15.68 -9.98 6.88
N ASN A 281 -16.82 -9.33 7.06
CA ASN A 281 -17.09 -8.46 8.20
C ASN A 281 -17.27 -9.25 9.51
N ALA A 282 -17.31 -10.57 9.46
CA ALA A 282 -17.39 -11.46 10.61
C ALA A 282 -15.98 -11.85 11.08
N GLY A 283 -15.28 -10.92 11.70
CA GLY A 283 -13.97 -11.14 12.33
C GLY A 283 -14.02 -11.01 13.85
N GLY A 284 -12.95 -10.52 14.44
CA GLY A 284 -12.80 -10.32 15.88
C GLY A 284 -13.87 -9.38 16.50
N GLU A 285 -14.47 -8.50 15.68
CA GLU A 285 -15.57 -7.65 16.14
C GLU A 285 -16.79 -8.47 16.59
N VAL A 286 -17.09 -9.58 15.94
CA VAL A 286 -18.17 -10.48 16.35
C VAL A 286 -17.87 -11.07 17.73
N VAL A 287 -16.62 -11.49 17.95
CA VAL A 287 -16.15 -11.98 19.26
C VAL A 287 -16.25 -10.88 20.31
N ARG A 288 -15.77 -9.68 20.00
CA ARG A 288 -15.82 -8.52 20.89
C ARG A 288 -17.25 -8.17 21.28
N ARG A 289 -18.19 -8.12 20.33
CA ARG A 289 -19.60 -7.81 20.62
C ARG A 289 -20.28 -8.88 21.47
N ARG A 290 -19.98 -10.16 21.19
CA ARG A 290 -20.65 -11.27 21.88
C ARG A 290 -20.07 -11.56 23.27
N PHE A 291 -18.79 -11.26 23.49
CA PHE A 291 -18.06 -11.63 24.71
C PHE A 291 -17.41 -10.43 25.41
N LYS A 292 -17.95 -9.21 25.19
CA LYS A 292 -17.40 -7.93 25.66
C LYS A 292 -16.92 -7.96 27.12
N ASP A 293 -17.72 -8.57 28.00
CA ASP A 293 -17.45 -8.60 29.44
C ASP A 293 -16.61 -9.84 29.87
N ARG A 294 -16.18 -10.66 28.90
CA ARG A 294 -15.46 -11.91 29.15
C ARG A 294 -14.17 -12.04 28.36
N ILE A 295 -13.78 -11.03 27.59
CA ILE A 295 -12.57 -11.10 26.74
C ILE A 295 -11.33 -11.31 27.60
N GLU A 296 -11.17 -10.58 28.71
CA GLU A 296 -10.04 -10.73 29.63
C GLU A 296 -9.96 -12.14 30.24
N GLU A 297 -11.11 -12.71 30.61
CA GLU A 297 -11.20 -14.08 31.11
C GLU A 297 -10.79 -15.12 30.02
N MET A 298 -11.18 -14.87 28.77
CA MET A 298 -10.83 -15.74 27.63
C MET A 298 -9.33 -15.64 27.29
N GLU A 299 -8.75 -14.45 27.33
CA GLU A 299 -7.31 -14.24 27.11
C GLU A 299 -6.48 -14.94 28.21
N HIS A 300 -6.94 -14.88 29.46
CA HIS A 300 -6.26 -15.57 30.56
C HIS A 300 -6.32 -17.09 30.42
N ARG A 301 -7.37 -17.66 29.82
CA ARG A 301 -7.49 -19.10 29.58
C ARG A 301 -6.76 -19.59 28.33
N ALA A 302 -6.42 -18.70 27.41
CA ALA A 302 -5.74 -19.02 26.16
C ALA A 302 -4.20 -19.02 26.30
N ARG A 303 -3.69 -18.49 27.41
CA ARG A 303 -2.25 -18.51 27.80
C ARG A 303 -1.98 -19.76 28.65
#